data_c5c8dbc43479e976b97e0e1510931960
#
_entry.id   c5c8dbc43479e976b97e0e1510931960
#
_cell.length_a   1.000
_cell.length_b   1.000
_cell.length_c   1.000
_cell.angle_alpha   90.00
_cell.angle_beta   90.00
_cell.angle_gamma   90.00
#
_symmetry.space_group_name_H-M   'P 1'
#
loop_
_entity.id
_entity.type
_entity.pdbx_description
1 polymer ?
#
loop_
_entity_poly.entity_id
_entity_poly.type
_entity_poly.pdbx_seq_one_letter_code
_entity_poly.pdbx_strand_id
1 'polypeptide(L)'
;ANGLMLGPDGTLFACEGGARRVVRYEKDGSATVLTNGYEGRRLNMPNDLAIDLLGRVWFTDPFYEGAGGPWSEDRSHKDLDHDSVYRLDPRPGGSWLMSRVTFDTTRPNGLLFSLDHGTLYVAQSDRDPDKKRELRAYPVNGDGSLGTHEVLHDFGADRGIDGMVLDTDGYIVATAGWAQGGPGPSVYVFSPSGEVVERHTVPFDRPTNCSFGGEGLTTLYVTTSEGYLLRTETDRRGRLHYPPPA
;
A
#
# COMPACT_ATOMS: atom_id res chain seq x y z
N ALA A 1 5.55 10.83 -6.41
CA ALA A 1 5.39 9.84 -5.35
C ALA A 1 4.01 9.19 -5.47
N ASN A 2 3.89 7.96 -5.02
CA ASN A 2 2.63 7.22 -4.94
C ASN A 2 2.30 7.00 -3.46
N GLY A 3 2.62 5.86 -2.86
CA GLY A 3 2.46 5.64 -1.43
C GLY A 3 3.35 6.57 -0.60
N LEU A 4 2.80 7.08 0.50
CA LEU A 4 3.43 8.00 1.42
C LEU A 4 3.16 7.58 2.86
N MET A 5 4.18 7.62 3.72
CA MET A 5 4.01 7.39 5.15
C MET A 5 5.00 8.20 5.97
N LEU A 6 4.54 8.75 7.09
CA LEU A 6 5.42 9.38 8.08
C LEU A 6 6.04 8.30 8.96
N GLY A 7 7.34 8.43 9.21
CA GLY A 7 8.07 7.64 10.20
C GLY A 7 7.93 8.19 11.63
N PRO A 8 8.55 7.51 12.61
CA PRO A 8 8.42 7.85 14.03
C PRO A 8 8.89 9.27 14.39
N ASP A 9 9.84 9.81 13.63
CA ASP A 9 10.43 11.15 13.81
C ASP A 9 9.75 12.23 12.95
N GLY A 10 8.62 11.89 12.30
CA GLY A 10 7.90 12.76 11.37
C GLY A 10 8.58 12.90 10.00
N THR A 11 9.60 12.11 9.70
CA THR A 11 10.24 12.06 8.38
C THR A 11 9.32 11.37 7.37
N LEU A 12 9.19 11.91 6.17
CA LEU A 12 8.30 11.37 5.14
C LEU A 12 9.03 10.33 4.28
N PHE A 13 8.47 9.13 4.20
CA PHE A 13 8.89 8.08 3.29
C PHE A 13 7.95 8.02 2.08
N ALA A 14 8.49 7.66 0.91
CA ALA A 14 7.71 7.63 -0.32
C ALA A 14 8.15 6.53 -1.30
N CYS A 15 7.17 5.96 -1.98
CA CYS A 15 7.35 5.18 -3.19
C CYS A 15 7.32 6.10 -4.41
N GLU A 16 8.38 6.13 -5.20
CA GLU A 16 8.46 6.90 -6.45
C GLU A 16 8.46 5.94 -7.66
N GLY A 17 7.27 5.44 -8.04
CA GLY A 17 7.11 4.43 -9.08
C GLY A 17 7.73 4.85 -10.42
N GLY A 18 7.51 6.07 -10.89
CA GLY A 18 8.11 6.57 -12.13
C GLY A 18 9.64 6.67 -12.09
N ALA A 19 10.22 6.93 -10.92
CA ALA A 19 11.67 6.95 -10.71
C ALA A 19 12.22 5.56 -10.29
N ARG A 20 11.36 4.58 -10.07
CA ARG A 20 11.71 3.19 -9.71
C ARG A 20 12.57 3.12 -8.44
N ARG A 21 12.13 3.84 -7.38
CA ARG A 21 12.88 3.92 -6.12
C ARG A 21 11.98 4.16 -4.91
N VAL A 22 12.49 3.84 -3.72
CA VAL A 22 11.92 4.22 -2.44
C VAL A 22 12.84 5.25 -1.81
N VAL A 23 12.27 6.34 -1.30
CA VAL A 23 13.02 7.48 -0.77
C VAL A 23 12.52 7.87 0.62
N ARG A 24 13.38 8.60 1.33
CA ARG A 24 13.06 9.37 2.53
C ARG A 24 13.31 10.85 2.22
N TYR A 25 12.28 11.69 2.44
CA TYR A 25 12.42 13.13 2.31
C TYR A 25 12.93 13.73 3.62
N GLU A 26 14.04 14.43 3.54
CA GLU A 26 14.68 15.07 4.68
C GLU A 26 14.01 16.44 4.97
N LYS A 27 14.24 16.96 6.18
CA LYS A 27 13.66 18.25 6.62
C LYS A 27 14.12 19.45 5.79
N ASP A 28 15.28 19.35 5.13
CA ASP A 28 15.80 20.37 4.21
C ASP A 28 15.21 20.30 2.80
N GLY A 29 14.31 19.35 2.55
CA GLY A 29 13.66 19.11 1.26
C GLY A 29 14.45 18.20 0.32
N SER A 30 15.63 17.73 0.70
CA SER A 30 16.37 16.74 -0.07
C SER A 30 15.73 15.35 0.06
N ALA A 31 16.07 14.43 -0.85
CA ALA A 31 15.59 13.06 -0.82
C ALA A 31 16.77 12.09 -0.74
N THR A 32 16.77 11.26 0.30
CA THR A 32 17.69 10.13 0.47
C THR A 32 17.09 8.90 -0.19
N VAL A 33 17.79 8.32 -1.17
CA VAL A 33 17.36 7.06 -1.80
C VAL A 33 17.67 5.91 -0.86
N LEU A 34 16.65 5.15 -0.45
CA LEU A 34 16.79 3.95 0.38
C LEU A 34 17.13 2.74 -0.48
N THR A 35 16.46 2.63 -1.63
CA THR A 35 16.73 1.60 -2.66
C THR A 35 16.19 2.05 -4.02
N ASN A 36 16.85 1.57 -5.07
CA ASN A 36 16.40 1.69 -6.47
C ASN A 36 16.53 0.37 -7.24
N GLY A 37 16.83 -0.74 -6.55
CA GLY A 37 17.01 -2.03 -7.17
C GLY A 37 17.08 -3.19 -6.18
N TYR A 38 16.93 -4.39 -6.70
CA TYR A 38 17.04 -5.65 -6.00
C TYR A 38 17.93 -6.61 -6.79
N GLU A 39 18.95 -7.20 -6.14
CA GLU A 39 19.92 -8.14 -6.78
C GLU A 39 20.53 -7.61 -8.09
N GLY A 40 20.86 -6.32 -8.12
CA GLY A 40 21.48 -5.68 -9.28
C GLY A 40 20.52 -5.31 -10.41
N ARG A 41 19.23 -5.56 -10.25
CA ARG A 41 18.15 -5.19 -11.20
C ARG A 41 17.34 -4.02 -10.67
N ARG A 42 16.81 -3.18 -11.56
CA ARG A 42 15.95 -2.07 -11.16
C ARG A 42 14.60 -2.57 -10.64
N LEU A 43 14.05 -1.85 -9.67
CA LEU A 43 12.67 -2.07 -9.20
C LEU A 43 11.66 -1.91 -10.35
N ASN A 44 10.46 -2.49 -10.18
CA ASN A 44 9.34 -2.28 -11.10
C ASN A 44 8.78 -0.85 -10.92
N MET A 45 7.74 -0.70 -10.13
CA MET A 45 7.13 0.60 -9.80
C MET A 45 6.72 0.60 -8.33
N PRO A 46 7.62 0.88 -7.38
CA PRO A 46 7.23 0.97 -5.99
C PRO A 46 5.93 1.76 -5.83
N ASN A 47 4.94 1.12 -5.20
CA ASN A 47 3.57 1.63 -5.20
C ASN A 47 3.16 2.15 -3.82
N ASP A 48 3.07 1.30 -2.82
CA ASP A 48 2.66 1.66 -1.47
C ASP A 48 3.65 1.16 -0.42
N LEU A 49 3.64 1.74 0.77
CA LEU A 49 4.58 1.39 1.83
C LEU A 49 3.96 1.45 3.23
N ALA A 50 4.50 0.61 4.11
CA ALA A 50 4.21 0.60 5.53
C ALA A 50 5.53 0.52 6.33
N ILE A 51 5.54 1.11 7.53
CA ILE A 51 6.71 1.09 8.41
C ILE A 51 6.31 0.35 9.69
N ASP A 52 7.10 -0.64 10.09
CA ASP A 52 6.84 -1.39 11.31
C ASP A 52 7.48 -0.75 12.55
N LEU A 53 7.21 -1.34 13.73
CA LEU A 53 7.70 -0.83 15.02
C LEU A 53 9.23 -0.87 15.18
N LEU A 54 9.93 -1.61 14.31
CA LEU A 54 11.39 -1.67 14.26
C LEU A 54 11.98 -0.67 13.26
N GLY A 55 11.14 0.17 12.63
CA GLY A 55 11.54 1.14 11.61
C GLY A 55 11.92 0.51 10.27
N ARG A 56 11.54 -0.75 10.03
CA ARG A 56 11.72 -1.41 8.74
C ARG A 56 10.64 -0.90 7.78
N VAL A 57 11.04 -0.60 6.54
CA VAL A 57 10.14 -0.12 5.50
C VAL A 57 9.73 -1.29 4.61
N TRP A 58 8.44 -1.56 4.56
CA TRP A 58 7.84 -2.57 3.71
C TRP A 58 7.16 -1.88 2.54
N PHE A 59 7.32 -2.38 1.31
CA PHE A 59 6.72 -1.75 0.15
C PHE A 59 6.35 -2.77 -0.92
N THR A 60 5.33 -2.42 -1.69
CA THR A 60 4.89 -3.18 -2.86
C THR A 60 5.59 -2.67 -4.12
N ASP A 61 5.97 -3.59 -5.01
CA ASP A 61 6.68 -3.28 -6.26
C ASP A 61 6.02 -3.96 -7.47
N PRO A 62 4.77 -3.57 -7.83
CA PRO A 62 4.10 -4.06 -9.02
C PRO A 62 4.64 -3.40 -10.29
N PHE A 63 4.35 -4.01 -11.45
CA PHE A 63 4.56 -3.40 -12.76
C PHE A 63 3.23 -3.00 -13.39
N TYR A 64 3.08 -1.73 -13.76
CA TYR A 64 1.91 -1.18 -14.45
C TYR A 64 2.33 -0.64 -15.82
N GLU A 65 1.92 -1.31 -16.90
CA GLU A 65 2.17 -0.85 -18.26
C GLU A 65 1.59 0.56 -18.48
N GLY A 66 2.41 1.45 -19.04
CA GLY A 66 2.04 2.83 -19.35
C GLY A 66 1.96 3.79 -18.16
N ALA A 67 2.15 3.34 -16.90
CA ALA A 67 1.93 4.19 -15.73
C ALA A 67 3.19 4.90 -15.21
N GLY A 68 4.38 4.44 -15.60
CA GLY A 68 5.66 4.98 -15.10
C GLY A 68 6.35 5.97 -16.06
N GLY A 69 5.71 6.28 -17.17
CA GLY A 69 6.30 7.06 -18.26
C GLY A 69 6.78 6.19 -19.42
N PRO A 70 7.55 6.74 -20.39
CA PRO A 70 7.92 6.05 -21.63
C PRO A 70 8.59 4.69 -21.44
N TRP A 71 9.36 4.50 -20.36
CA TRP A 71 10.02 3.23 -20.05
C TRP A 71 9.04 2.09 -19.69
N SER A 72 7.79 2.40 -19.37
CA SER A 72 6.78 1.43 -18.95
C SER A 72 5.70 1.15 -20.00
N GLU A 73 5.85 1.66 -21.23
CA GLU A 73 4.88 1.46 -22.32
C GLU A 73 4.65 -0.01 -22.64
N ASP A 74 5.66 -0.83 -22.43
CA ASP A 74 5.58 -2.28 -22.52
C ASP A 74 6.41 -2.96 -21.41
N ARG A 75 6.45 -4.27 -21.41
CA ARG A 75 7.20 -5.06 -20.39
C ARG A 75 8.69 -5.24 -20.72
N SER A 76 9.22 -4.71 -21.81
CA SER A 76 10.62 -4.88 -22.22
C SER A 76 11.61 -4.29 -21.22
N HIS A 77 11.19 -3.29 -20.47
CA HIS A 77 11.98 -2.64 -19.42
C HIS A 77 11.66 -3.14 -18.00
N LYS A 78 10.88 -4.21 -17.86
CA LYS A 78 10.64 -4.88 -16.59
C LYS A 78 11.84 -5.77 -16.28
N ASP A 79 12.74 -5.29 -15.41
CA ASP A 79 13.98 -6.01 -15.09
C ASP A 79 13.74 -7.21 -14.15
N LEU A 80 12.80 -7.07 -13.20
CA LEU A 80 12.39 -8.13 -12.28
C LEU A 80 11.32 -9.01 -12.93
N ASP A 81 11.47 -10.33 -12.81
CA ASP A 81 10.53 -11.32 -13.36
C ASP A 81 9.28 -11.55 -12.49
N HIS A 82 9.18 -10.83 -11.38
CA HIS A 82 8.10 -10.93 -10.39
C HIS A 82 7.64 -9.56 -9.93
N ASP A 83 6.45 -9.53 -9.32
CA ASP A 83 5.88 -8.39 -8.62
C ASP A 83 5.68 -8.80 -7.15
N SER A 84 6.33 -8.12 -6.22
CA SER A 84 6.43 -8.61 -4.84
C SER A 84 6.32 -7.51 -3.81
N VAL A 85 6.14 -7.92 -2.57
CA VAL A 85 6.41 -7.09 -1.40
C VAL A 85 7.86 -7.28 -1.01
N TYR A 86 8.52 -6.18 -0.68
CA TYR A 86 9.89 -6.14 -0.16
C TYR A 86 9.93 -5.49 1.21
N ARG A 87 11.01 -5.76 1.93
CA ARG A 87 11.32 -5.16 3.23
C ARG A 87 12.72 -4.58 3.19
N LEU A 88 12.86 -3.35 3.68
CA LEU A 88 14.12 -2.66 3.92
C LEU A 88 14.41 -2.64 5.42
N ASP A 89 15.48 -3.26 5.82
CA ASP A 89 15.98 -3.27 7.19
C ASP A 89 17.06 -2.19 7.35
N PRO A 90 16.91 -1.22 8.28
CA PRO A 90 17.92 -0.21 8.53
C PRO A 90 19.20 -0.85 9.09
N ARG A 91 20.36 -0.38 8.63
CA ARG A 91 21.67 -0.87 9.06
C ARG A 91 22.50 0.28 9.65
N PRO A 92 23.47 -0.01 10.53
CA PRO A 92 24.43 0.99 10.99
C PRO A 92 25.09 1.71 9.80
N GLY A 93 25.30 3.03 9.93
CA GLY A 93 25.88 3.85 8.86
C GLY A 93 24.88 4.32 7.81
N GLY A 94 23.55 4.13 8.04
CA GLY A 94 22.49 4.68 7.18
C GLY A 94 22.20 3.88 5.91
N SER A 95 22.83 2.72 5.73
CA SER A 95 22.49 1.79 4.64
C SER A 95 21.25 0.95 4.97
N TRP A 96 20.68 0.32 3.95
CA TRP A 96 19.50 -0.51 4.06
C TRP A 96 19.74 -1.89 3.44
N LEU A 97 19.30 -2.94 4.13
CA LEU A 97 19.29 -4.30 3.57
C LEU A 97 17.90 -4.60 3.03
N MET A 98 17.83 -4.94 1.76
CA MET A 98 16.56 -5.30 1.11
C MET A 98 16.37 -6.81 1.07
N SER A 99 15.15 -7.25 1.37
CA SER A 99 14.71 -8.64 1.28
C SER A 99 13.39 -8.72 0.54
N ARG A 100 13.23 -9.70 -0.35
CA ARG A 100 11.94 -10.06 -0.93
C ARG A 100 11.18 -10.89 0.10
N VAL A 101 9.90 -10.55 0.39
CA VAL A 101 9.12 -11.19 1.45
C VAL A 101 7.86 -11.90 0.95
N THR A 102 7.39 -11.64 -0.29
CA THR A 102 6.32 -12.42 -0.93
C THR A 102 6.80 -13.07 -2.22
N PHE A 103 6.30 -14.30 -2.49
CA PHE A 103 6.65 -15.11 -3.66
C PHE A 103 5.42 -15.56 -4.44
N ASP A 104 4.24 -15.16 -4.01
CA ASP A 104 2.92 -15.58 -4.47
C ASP A 104 2.05 -14.40 -4.92
N THR A 105 2.60 -13.20 -4.94
CA THR A 105 1.94 -11.99 -5.45
C THR A 105 2.23 -11.79 -6.95
N THR A 106 1.25 -11.25 -7.68
CA THR A 106 1.39 -10.94 -9.12
C THR A 106 1.21 -9.47 -9.44
N ARG A 107 0.53 -8.70 -8.57
CA ARG A 107 0.36 -7.26 -8.67
C ARG A 107 -0.06 -6.69 -7.31
N PRO A 108 0.83 -6.73 -6.30
CA PRO A 108 0.51 -6.19 -4.99
C PRO A 108 0.38 -4.66 -5.06
N ASN A 109 -0.64 -4.12 -4.37
CA ASN A 109 -0.96 -2.69 -4.33
C ASN A 109 -0.84 -2.19 -2.89
N GLY A 110 -1.90 -1.71 -2.26
CA GLY A 110 -1.87 -1.24 -0.88
C GLY A 110 -1.40 -2.30 0.10
N LEU A 111 -0.70 -1.88 1.15
CA LEU A 111 -0.31 -2.75 2.26
C LEU A 111 -0.37 -1.99 3.58
N LEU A 112 -0.68 -2.69 4.67
CA LEU A 112 -0.64 -2.13 6.02
C LEU A 112 -0.50 -3.24 7.07
N PHE A 113 -0.05 -2.87 8.27
CA PHE A 113 0.02 -3.79 9.41
C PHE A 113 -1.26 -3.75 10.23
N SER A 114 -1.62 -4.88 10.86
CA SER A 114 -2.59 -4.94 11.94
C SER A 114 -2.18 -4.07 13.13
N LEU A 115 -3.10 -3.83 14.06
CA LEU A 115 -2.83 -2.98 15.24
C LEU A 115 -1.66 -3.47 16.10
N ASP A 116 -1.47 -4.76 16.18
CA ASP A 116 -0.39 -5.43 16.93
C ASP A 116 0.86 -5.71 16.11
N HIS A 117 0.85 -5.35 14.81
CA HIS A 117 1.89 -5.66 13.84
C HIS A 117 2.15 -7.16 13.62
N GLY A 118 1.26 -8.02 14.10
CA GLY A 118 1.35 -9.48 13.91
C GLY A 118 0.90 -9.95 12.53
N THR A 119 0.22 -9.10 11.77
CA THR A 119 -0.28 -9.40 10.42
C THR A 119 0.07 -8.27 9.46
N LEU A 120 0.55 -8.64 8.27
CA LEU A 120 0.66 -7.73 7.12
C LEU A 120 -0.53 -8.00 6.18
N TYR A 121 -1.41 -7.02 6.02
CA TYR A 121 -2.45 -7.04 5.01
C TYR A 121 -1.87 -6.53 3.68
N VAL A 122 -2.17 -7.25 2.59
CA VAL A 122 -1.72 -6.90 1.23
C VAL A 122 -2.89 -7.00 0.28
N ALA A 123 -3.12 -5.93 -0.47
CA ALA A 123 -4.04 -5.93 -1.60
C ALA A 123 -3.37 -6.57 -2.82
N GLN A 124 -3.83 -7.75 -3.21
CA GLN A 124 -3.49 -8.36 -4.49
C GLN A 124 -4.51 -7.84 -5.52
N SER A 125 -4.09 -7.04 -6.49
CA SER A 125 -4.99 -6.27 -7.38
C SER A 125 -4.63 -6.41 -8.86
N ASP A 126 -4.53 -7.65 -9.33
CA ASP A 126 -4.22 -7.90 -10.73
C ASP A 126 -5.43 -7.62 -11.63
N ARG A 127 -5.19 -7.04 -12.81
CA ARG A 127 -6.23 -6.79 -13.81
C ARG A 127 -6.42 -7.95 -14.79
N ASP A 128 -5.45 -8.85 -14.86
CA ASP A 128 -5.54 -10.07 -15.66
C ASP A 128 -6.69 -10.93 -15.09
N PRO A 129 -7.69 -11.32 -15.91
CA PRO A 129 -8.82 -12.12 -15.45
C PRO A 129 -8.42 -13.47 -14.87
N ASP A 130 -7.28 -14.02 -15.29
CA ASP A 130 -6.74 -15.28 -14.78
C ASP A 130 -5.97 -15.14 -13.47
N LYS A 131 -5.81 -13.91 -12.98
CA LYS A 131 -5.13 -13.60 -11.73
C LYS A 131 -6.14 -13.20 -10.64
N LYS A 132 -5.62 -13.00 -9.44
CA LYS A 132 -6.42 -12.79 -8.25
C LYS A 132 -6.55 -11.31 -7.87
N ARG A 133 -7.70 -10.97 -7.31
CA ARG A 133 -8.02 -9.68 -6.68
C ARG A 133 -8.50 -9.95 -5.27
N GLU A 134 -7.57 -9.98 -4.34
CA GLU A 134 -7.78 -10.46 -2.98
C GLU A 134 -7.24 -9.49 -1.94
N LEU A 135 -7.92 -9.40 -0.81
CA LEU A 135 -7.33 -8.92 0.43
C LEU A 135 -6.68 -10.11 1.13
N ARG A 136 -5.37 -10.06 1.29
CA ARG A 136 -4.57 -11.13 1.90
C ARG A 136 -4.01 -10.72 3.24
N ALA A 137 -4.03 -11.64 4.20
CA ALA A 137 -3.43 -11.49 5.52
C ALA A 137 -2.25 -12.44 5.64
N TYR A 138 -1.04 -11.89 5.82
CA TYR A 138 0.18 -12.65 6.02
C TYR A 138 0.60 -12.55 7.49
N PRO A 139 0.71 -13.67 8.23
CA PRO A 139 1.33 -13.66 9.55
C PRO A 139 2.77 -13.14 9.48
N VAL A 140 3.15 -12.24 10.38
CA VAL A 140 4.51 -11.69 10.47
C VAL A 140 5.26 -12.41 11.57
N ASN A 141 6.31 -13.16 11.20
CA ASN A 141 7.15 -13.87 12.14
C ASN A 141 8.14 -12.92 12.86
N GLY A 142 8.69 -13.34 13.98
CA GLY A 142 9.62 -12.52 14.78
C GLY A 142 10.89 -12.09 14.04
N ASP A 143 11.35 -12.85 13.04
CA ASP A 143 12.45 -12.49 12.16
C ASP A 143 12.03 -11.56 11.00
N GLY A 144 10.73 -11.27 10.89
CA GLY A 144 10.14 -10.46 9.84
C GLY A 144 9.96 -11.20 8.51
N SER A 145 10.05 -12.53 8.50
CA SER A 145 9.52 -13.33 7.39
C SER A 145 8.00 -13.38 7.46
N LEU A 146 7.36 -13.70 6.33
CA LEU A 146 5.90 -13.87 6.27
C LEU A 146 5.54 -15.35 6.27
N GLY A 147 4.49 -15.69 7.02
CA GLY A 147 3.83 -16.99 6.94
C GLY A 147 2.97 -17.12 5.67
N THR A 148 2.33 -18.28 5.52
CA THR A 148 1.35 -18.51 4.45
C THR A 148 0.16 -17.57 4.66
N HIS A 149 -0.25 -16.87 3.60
CA HIS A 149 -1.38 -15.95 3.68
C HIS A 149 -2.72 -16.67 3.81
N GLU A 150 -3.65 -15.98 4.44
CA GLU A 150 -5.07 -16.25 4.38
C GLU A 150 -5.72 -15.24 3.41
N VAL A 151 -6.70 -15.70 2.61
CA VAL A 151 -7.53 -14.81 1.79
C VAL A 151 -8.70 -14.35 2.64
N LEU A 152 -8.70 -13.06 3.01
CA LEU A 152 -9.79 -12.47 3.80
C LEU A 152 -10.99 -12.12 2.91
N HIS A 153 -10.74 -11.64 1.69
CA HIS A 153 -11.79 -11.31 0.74
C HIS A 153 -11.30 -11.50 -0.71
N ASP A 154 -12.14 -12.10 -1.55
CA ASP A 154 -11.90 -12.26 -3.00
C ASP A 154 -12.91 -11.39 -3.77
N PHE A 155 -12.42 -10.42 -4.52
CA PHE A 155 -13.24 -9.54 -5.36
C PHE A 155 -13.70 -10.20 -6.67
N GLY A 156 -13.26 -11.42 -6.94
CA GLY A 156 -13.58 -12.14 -8.17
C GLY A 156 -13.17 -11.37 -9.43
N ALA A 157 -14.14 -11.03 -10.29
CA ALA A 157 -13.91 -10.27 -11.52
C ALA A 157 -13.85 -8.75 -11.31
N ASP A 158 -14.23 -8.25 -10.14
CA ASP A 158 -14.30 -6.82 -9.86
C ASP A 158 -12.90 -6.23 -9.57
N ARG A 159 -12.77 -4.91 -9.73
CA ARG A 159 -11.51 -4.23 -9.35
C ARG A 159 -11.32 -4.31 -7.84
N GLY A 160 -10.24 -4.95 -7.43
CA GLY A 160 -9.83 -5.09 -6.04
C GLY A 160 -9.37 -3.79 -5.38
N ILE A 161 -8.82 -3.93 -4.20
CA ILE A 161 -8.31 -2.80 -3.39
C ILE A 161 -7.14 -2.13 -4.09
N ASP A 162 -7.12 -0.78 -4.01
CA ASP A 162 -5.97 0.06 -4.34
C ASP A 162 -5.22 0.40 -3.04
N GLY A 163 -5.61 1.44 -2.32
CA GLY A 163 -5.04 1.79 -1.02
C GLY A 163 -5.98 1.49 0.14
N MET A 164 -5.43 1.43 1.36
CA MET A 164 -6.19 1.13 2.58
C MET A 164 -5.54 1.70 3.84
N VAL A 165 -6.36 1.91 4.87
CA VAL A 165 -5.94 2.42 6.18
C VAL A 165 -6.69 1.70 7.30
N LEU A 166 -6.13 1.63 8.52
CA LEU A 166 -6.85 1.14 9.69
C LEU A 166 -7.54 2.27 10.46
N ASP A 167 -8.67 1.93 11.07
CA ASP A 167 -9.22 2.69 12.18
C ASP A 167 -8.64 2.22 13.54
N THR A 168 -9.05 2.90 14.63
CA THR A 168 -8.60 2.58 15.99
C THR A 168 -9.06 1.22 16.49
N ASP A 169 -10.11 0.66 15.91
CA ASP A 169 -10.69 -0.63 16.29
C ASP A 169 -10.16 -1.80 15.44
N GLY A 170 -9.26 -1.48 14.48
CA GLY A 170 -8.61 -2.47 13.60
C GLY A 170 -9.40 -2.82 12.36
N TYR A 171 -10.48 -2.10 12.06
CA TYR A 171 -11.17 -2.28 10.79
C TYR A 171 -10.32 -1.72 9.64
N ILE A 172 -10.34 -2.41 8.51
CA ILE A 172 -9.63 -2.02 7.30
C ILE A 172 -10.58 -1.19 6.43
N VAL A 173 -10.26 0.09 6.26
CA VAL A 173 -10.98 1.01 5.36
C VAL A 173 -10.20 1.04 4.05
N ALA A 174 -10.81 0.59 2.95
CA ALA A 174 -10.12 0.33 1.69
C ALA A 174 -10.86 0.91 0.49
N THR A 175 -10.11 1.47 -0.45
CA THR A 175 -10.63 1.95 -1.73
C THR A 175 -10.62 0.84 -2.76
N ALA A 176 -11.75 0.56 -3.42
CA ALA A 176 -11.87 -0.48 -4.43
C ALA A 176 -12.96 -0.17 -5.47
N GLY A 177 -13.03 -0.99 -6.50
CA GLY A 177 -14.08 -0.89 -7.51
C GLY A 177 -13.85 0.18 -8.56
N TRP A 178 -14.67 0.15 -9.60
CA TRP A 178 -14.67 1.07 -10.74
C TRP A 178 -16.04 1.12 -11.40
N ALA A 179 -16.26 2.11 -12.25
CA ALA A 179 -17.54 2.29 -12.95
C ALA A 179 -17.86 1.21 -14.01
N GLN A 180 -16.85 0.43 -14.44
CA GLN A 180 -16.99 -0.56 -15.51
C GLN A 180 -17.44 -1.94 -15.02
N GLY A 181 -17.56 -2.17 -13.72
CA GLY A 181 -17.97 -3.48 -13.20
C GLY A 181 -18.24 -3.49 -11.70
N GLY A 182 -18.86 -4.55 -11.27
CA GLY A 182 -19.20 -4.80 -9.89
C GLY A 182 -20.13 -3.77 -9.28
N PRO A 183 -20.01 -3.56 -7.96
CA PRO A 183 -20.84 -2.59 -7.24
C PRO A 183 -20.44 -1.12 -7.48
N GLY A 184 -19.47 -0.87 -8.36
CA GLY A 184 -18.96 0.46 -8.66
C GLY A 184 -17.84 0.93 -7.71
N PRO A 185 -17.32 2.16 -7.95
CA PRO A 185 -16.27 2.76 -7.13
C PRO A 185 -16.76 2.94 -5.69
N SER A 186 -15.99 2.42 -4.73
CA SER A 186 -16.45 2.36 -3.34
C SER A 186 -15.30 2.44 -2.34
N VAL A 187 -15.64 2.87 -1.13
CA VAL A 187 -14.87 2.59 0.09
C VAL A 187 -15.52 1.40 0.78
N TYR A 188 -14.76 0.38 1.02
CA TYR A 188 -15.14 -0.79 1.80
C TYR A 188 -14.59 -0.69 3.21
N VAL A 189 -15.33 -1.20 4.18
CA VAL A 189 -14.87 -1.40 5.54
C VAL A 189 -14.92 -2.89 5.83
N PHE A 190 -13.76 -3.47 6.10
CA PHE A 190 -13.63 -4.87 6.49
C PHE A 190 -13.39 -4.98 7.98
N SER A 191 -14.02 -5.98 8.62
CA SER A 191 -13.61 -6.41 9.94
C SER A 191 -12.17 -6.98 9.89
N PRO A 192 -11.48 -7.12 11.02
CA PRO A 192 -10.16 -7.78 11.05
C PRO A 192 -10.16 -9.23 10.50
N SER A 193 -11.33 -9.89 10.48
CA SER A 193 -11.54 -11.22 9.89
C SER A 193 -11.90 -11.21 8.40
N GLY A 194 -11.96 -10.03 7.76
CA GLY A 194 -12.23 -9.89 6.33
C GLY A 194 -13.70 -9.83 5.93
N GLU A 195 -14.63 -9.77 6.89
CA GLU A 195 -16.05 -9.54 6.59
C GLU A 195 -16.26 -8.09 6.13
N VAL A 196 -16.99 -7.88 5.03
CA VAL A 196 -17.42 -6.55 4.59
C VAL A 196 -18.55 -6.07 5.50
N VAL A 197 -18.26 -5.15 6.41
CA VAL A 197 -19.24 -4.60 7.35
C VAL A 197 -19.92 -3.34 6.81
N GLU A 198 -19.24 -2.59 5.95
CA GLU A 198 -19.80 -1.40 5.29
C GLU A 198 -19.24 -1.27 3.87
N ARG A 199 -20.02 -0.63 3.01
CA ARG A 199 -19.62 -0.21 1.67
C ARG A 199 -20.26 1.13 1.32
N HIS A 200 -19.44 2.12 1.02
CA HIS A 200 -19.87 3.48 0.68
C HIS A 200 -19.49 3.80 -0.76
N THR A 201 -20.46 4.16 -1.60
CA THR A 201 -20.21 4.56 -3.00
C THR A 201 -19.41 5.86 -3.06
N VAL A 202 -18.40 5.89 -3.92
CA VAL A 202 -17.60 7.08 -4.23
C VAL A 202 -18.16 7.70 -5.50
N PRO A 203 -18.38 9.04 -5.56
CA PRO A 203 -19.03 9.69 -6.71
C PRO A 203 -18.13 9.78 -7.97
N PHE A 204 -16.86 9.42 -7.88
CA PHE A 204 -15.86 9.46 -8.97
C PHE A 204 -15.22 8.09 -9.17
N ASP A 205 -14.77 7.84 -10.41
CA ASP A 205 -14.23 6.52 -10.77
C ASP A 205 -12.88 6.24 -10.10
N ARG A 206 -12.67 4.97 -9.87
CA ARG A 206 -11.41 4.38 -9.36
C ARG A 206 -10.82 5.15 -8.18
N PRO A 207 -11.44 5.08 -6.98
CA PRO A 207 -10.80 5.56 -5.77
C PRO A 207 -9.45 4.84 -5.59
N THR A 208 -8.38 5.59 -5.27
CA THR A 208 -7.01 5.08 -5.30
C THR A 208 -6.39 4.92 -3.92
N ASN A 209 -6.67 5.83 -2.98
CA ASN A 209 -6.18 5.68 -1.61
C ASN A 209 -7.11 6.41 -0.65
N CYS A 210 -6.98 6.12 0.64
CA CYS A 210 -7.70 6.82 1.69
C CYS A 210 -6.84 6.99 2.94
N SER A 211 -7.15 8.02 3.71
CA SER A 211 -6.50 8.29 4.99
C SER A 211 -7.42 9.08 5.90
N PHE A 212 -7.33 8.83 7.20
CA PHE A 212 -7.98 9.66 8.19
C PHE A 212 -7.16 10.91 8.49
N GLY A 213 -7.84 12.02 8.74
CA GLY A 213 -7.23 13.29 9.10
C GLY A 213 -8.23 14.19 9.82
N GLY A 214 -7.91 15.50 9.89
CA GLY A 214 -8.70 16.47 10.63
C GLY A 214 -8.52 16.36 12.14
N GLU A 215 -9.26 17.21 12.87
CA GLU A 215 -9.27 17.16 14.33
C GLU A 215 -9.89 15.84 14.80
N GLY A 216 -9.23 15.13 15.70
CA GLY A 216 -9.68 13.85 16.19
C GLY A 216 -9.55 12.66 15.22
N LEU A 217 -9.03 12.88 14.00
CA LEU A 217 -8.88 11.86 12.95
C LEU A 217 -10.21 11.20 12.54
N THR A 218 -11.28 11.97 12.48
CA THR A 218 -12.62 11.50 12.09
C THR A 218 -13.03 11.91 10.68
N THR A 219 -12.21 12.68 9.98
CA THR A 219 -12.43 13.01 8.57
C THR A 219 -11.70 12.00 7.69
N LEU A 220 -12.43 11.26 6.87
CA LEU A 220 -11.86 10.36 5.87
C LEU A 220 -11.60 11.15 4.58
N TYR A 221 -10.36 11.12 4.09
CA TYR A 221 -9.94 11.66 2.79
C TYR A 221 -9.79 10.51 1.80
N VAL A 222 -10.24 10.70 0.57
CA VAL A 222 -10.17 9.71 -0.51
C VAL A 222 -9.63 10.36 -1.77
N THR A 223 -8.60 9.79 -2.37
CA THR A 223 -8.09 10.19 -3.69
C THR A 223 -8.69 9.33 -4.79
N THR A 224 -8.79 9.86 -6.01
CA THR A 224 -9.28 9.14 -7.19
C THR A 224 -8.32 9.25 -8.37
N SER A 225 -8.40 8.30 -9.30
CA SER A 225 -7.57 8.33 -10.52
C SER A 225 -7.90 9.50 -11.46
N GLU A 226 -9.05 10.15 -11.28
CA GLU A 226 -9.47 11.34 -12.01
C GLU A 226 -8.88 12.63 -11.40
N GLY A 227 -8.07 12.53 -10.35
CA GLY A 227 -7.39 13.67 -9.73
C GLY A 227 -8.20 14.41 -8.66
N TYR A 228 -9.28 13.82 -8.16
CA TYR A 228 -10.05 14.41 -7.06
C TYR A 228 -9.51 13.99 -5.70
N LEU A 229 -9.53 14.92 -4.75
CA LEU A 229 -9.40 14.67 -3.32
C LEU A 229 -10.77 14.93 -2.67
N LEU A 230 -11.39 13.87 -2.20
CA LEU A 230 -12.68 13.91 -1.52
C LEU A 230 -12.46 13.87 -0.03
N ARG A 231 -13.48 14.34 0.73
CA ARG A 231 -13.52 14.19 2.19
C ARG A 231 -14.92 13.97 2.69
N THR A 232 -15.05 13.23 3.77
CA THR A 232 -16.29 13.05 4.51
C THR A 232 -16.01 12.91 6.00
N GLU A 233 -16.92 13.38 6.83
CA GLU A 233 -16.92 13.05 8.26
C GLU A 233 -17.43 11.62 8.44
N THR A 234 -16.88 10.92 9.43
CA THR A 234 -17.23 9.53 9.73
C THR A 234 -17.29 9.32 11.25
N ASP A 235 -18.05 8.32 11.68
CA ASP A 235 -18.08 7.87 13.07
C ASP A 235 -16.85 7.05 13.45
N ARG A 236 -16.02 6.67 12.45
CA ARG A 236 -14.75 5.96 12.66
C ARG A 236 -13.65 6.95 12.97
N ARG A 237 -12.68 6.49 13.73
CA ARG A 237 -11.50 7.26 14.07
C ARG A 237 -10.26 6.59 13.51
N GLY A 238 -9.45 7.33 12.76
CA GLY A 238 -8.17 6.86 12.27
C GLY A 238 -7.12 6.70 13.38
N ARG A 239 -6.11 5.91 13.09
CA ARG A 239 -4.97 5.70 13.96
C ARG A 239 -3.74 6.41 13.40
N LEU A 240 -2.98 7.08 14.27
CA LEU A 240 -1.60 7.46 13.96
C LEU A 240 -0.71 6.25 14.29
N HIS A 241 0.03 5.73 13.29
CA HIS A 241 1.01 4.66 13.52
C HIS A 241 2.10 5.10 14.47
N TYR A 242 2.48 6.37 14.35
CA TYR A 242 3.41 7.03 15.26
C TYR A 242 2.74 8.29 15.77
N PRO A 243 2.69 8.50 17.10
CA PRO A 243 2.25 9.78 17.62
C PRO A 243 3.18 10.87 17.08
N PRO A 244 2.69 12.11 16.86
CA PRO A 244 3.56 13.21 16.52
C PRO A 244 4.65 13.33 17.58
N PRO A 245 5.89 13.73 17.20
CA PRO A 245 6.95 13.99 18.17
C PRO A 245 6.44 15.00 19.20
N ALA A 246 6.69 14.71 20.46
CA ALA A 246 6.30 15.55 21.57
C ALA A 246 7.00 16.91 21.52
#